data_5dd5fd39e9b3eddc8b21a7e29611edda
#
_entry.id   5dd5fd39e9b3eddc8b21a7e29611edda
#
_cell.length_a   1.000
_cell.length_b   1.000
_cell.length_c   1.000
_cell.angle_alpha   90.00
_cell.angle_beta   90.00
_cell.angle_gamma   90.00
#
_symmetry.space_group_name_H-M   'P 1'
#
loop_
_entity.id
_entity.type
_entity.pdbx_description
1 polymer ?
#
loop_
_entity_poly.entity_id
_entity_poly.type
_entity_poly.pdbx_seq_one_letter_code
_entity_poly.pdbx_strand_id
1 'polypeptide(L)'
;MTIIMLPSFLLTMALANTPVPDPAASEAVTVCQQFVQVRLGKAEQPEEIKAQPVPKRAGEWLIDGKVKGPEGPLLFACLLRQGKRWELLNFSL
;
A
#
# COMPACT_ATOMS: atom_id res chain seq x y z
N MET A 1 4.86 -32.65 30.22
CA MET A 1 4.30 -32.74 28.87
C MET A 1 3.54 -31.49 28.48
N THR A 2 2.66 -31.07 29.34
CA THR A 2 1.89 -29.84 29.10
C THR A 2 2.74 -28.59 29.02
N ILE A 3 3.91 -28.61 29.63
CA ILE A 3 4.82 -27.46 29.66
C ILE A 3 5.28 -27.09 28.26
N ILE A 4 5.42 -28.06 27.38
CA ILE A 4 5.92 -27.86 26.03
C ILE A 4 4.94 -27.03 25.21
N MET A 5 3.65 -27.14 25.51
CA MET A 5 2.62 -26.45 24.75
C MET A 5 2.52 -24.96 25.07
N LEU A 6 2.88 -24.59 26.29
CA LEU A 6 2.79 -23.20 26.72
C LEU A 6 3.64 -22.23 25.88
N PRO A 7 4.92 -22.57 25.57
CA PRO A 7 5.71 -21.68 24.72
C PRO A 7 5.09 -21.47 23.35
N SER A 8 4.49 -22.51 22.81
CA SER A 8 3.84 -22.39 21.50
C SER A 8 2.67 -21.43 21.55
N PHE A 9 1.87 -21.49 22.62
CA PHE A 9 0.77 -20.56 22.78
C PHE A 9 1.24 -19.13 22.91
N LEU A 10 2.32 -18.92 23.66
CA LEU A 10 2.86 -17.57 23.82
C LEU A 10 3.34 -17.00 22.50
N LEU A 11 4.00 -17.81 21.66
CA LEU A 11 4.42 -17.38 20.35
C LEU A 11 3.24 -17.00 19.48
N THR A 12 2.17 -17.77 19.51
CA THR A 12 0.97 -17.49 18.74
C THR A 12 0.34 -16.17 19.17
N MET A 13 0.30 -15.92 20.48
CA MET A 13 -0.26 -14.68 20.97
C MET A 13 0.57 -13.47 20.59
N ALA A 14 1.90 -13.62 20.59
CA ALA A 14 2.79 -12.55 20.17
C ALA A 14 2.55 -12.19 18.71
N LEU A 15 2.36 -13.19 17.85
CA LEU A 15 2.04 -12.95 16.44
C LEU A 15 0.68 -12.29 16.29
N ALA A 16 -0.29 -12.68 17.11
CA ALA A 16 -1.63 -12.10 17.06
C ALA A 16 -1.63 -10.62 17.44
N ASN A 17 -0.67 -10.19 18.25
CA ASN A 17 -0.55 -8.80 18.65
C ASN A 17 0.21 -7.94 17.63
N THR A 18 0.82 -8.57 16.63
CA THR A 18 1.54 -7.84 15.59
C THR A 18 0.51 -7.24 14.63
N PRO A 19 0.60 -5.94 14.32
CA PRO A 19 -0.32 -5.34 13.36
C PRO A 19 -0.23 -6.06 12.02
N VAL A 20 -1.38 -6.45 11.48
CA VAL A 20 -1.45 -7.08 10.18
C VAL A 20 -1.75 -5.98 9.15
N PRO A 21 -0.91 -5.84 8.10
CA PRO A 21 -1.19 -4.85 7.07
C PRO A 21 -2.54 -5.12 6.42
N ASP A 22 -3.29 -4.06 6.15
CA ASP A 22 -4.55 -4.18 5.44
C ASP A 22 -4.26 -4.67 4.02
N PRO A 23 -4.85 -5.78 3.58
CA PRO A 23 -4.63 -6.27 2.21
C PRO A 23 -5.03 -5.25 1.16
N ALA A 24 -6.06 -4.44 1.42
CA ALA A 24 -6.49 -3.40 0.49
C ALA A 24 -5.42 -2.33 0.35
N ALA A 25 -4.70 -1.99 1.42
CA ALA A 25 -3.62 -1.02 1.35
C ALA A 25 -2.50 -1.53 0.43
N SER A 26 -2.12 -2.80 0.57
CA SER A 26 -1.09 -3.39 -0.28
C SER A 26 -1.51 -3.43 -1.75
N GLU A 27 -2.77 -3.79 -2.01
CA GLU A 27 -3.28 -3.80 -3.37
C GLU A 27 -3.30 -2.41 -3.97
N ALA A 28 -3.73 -1.41 -3.19
CA ALA A 28 -3.77 -0.02 -3.64
C ALA A 28 -2.38 0.47 -4.01
N VAL A 29 -1.37 0.15 -3.20
CA VAL A 29 0.02 0.49 -3.50
C VAL A 29 0.45 -0.11 -4.83
N THR A 30 0.16 -1.38 -5.04
CA THR A 30 0.54 -2.08 -6.28
C THR A 30 -0.14 -1.44 -7.49
N VAL A 31 -1.43 -1.12 -7.38
CA VAL A 31 -2.17 -0.49 -8.47
C VAL A 31 -1.59 0.89 -8.79
N CYS A 32 -1.32 1.70 -7.76
CA CYS A 32 -0.73 3.02 -7.97
C CYS A 32 0.64 2.94 -8.63
N GLN A 33 1.47 1.98 -8.21
CA GLN A 33 2.78 1.77 -8.82
C GLN A 33 2.67 1.48 -10.31
N GLN A 34 1.68 0.72 -10.72
CA GLN A 34 1.45 0.40 -12.13
C GLN A 34 1.13 1.66 -12.93
N PHE A 35 0.29 2.53 -12.38
CA PHE A 35 -0.05 3.79 -13.05
C PHE A 35 1.17 4.70 -13.17
N VAL A 36 2.00 4.76 -12.12
CA VAL A 36 3.23 5.57 -12.15
C VAL A 36 4.17 5.06 -13.25
N GLN A 37 4.36 3.75 -13.32
CA GLN A 37 5.25 3.15 -14.32
C GLN A 37 4.75 3.40 -15.74
N VAL A 38 3.46 3.28 -15.97
CA VAL A 38 2.87 3.56 -17.27
C VAL A 38 3.08 5.02 -17.65
N ARG A 39 2.84 5.91 -16.68
CA ARG A 39 2.98 7.36 -16.91
C ARG A 39 4.39 7.77 -17.26
N LEU A 40 5.38 7.18 -16.58
CA LEU A 40 6.79 7.49 -16.83
C LEU A 40 7.38 6.73 -18.00
N GLY A 41 6.74 5.66 -18.43
CA GLY A 41 7.25 4.81 -19.49
C GLY A 41 8.47 4.00 -19.08
N LYS A 42 8.65 3.76 -17.79
CA LYS A 42 9.78 3.02 -17.22
C LYS A 42 9.34 2.15 -16.07
N ALA A 43 10.19 1.19 -15.74
CA ALA A 43 9.95 0.30 -14.60
C ALA A 43 10.67 0.80 -13.34
N GLU A 44 10.68 2.11 -13.11
CA GLU A 44 11.26 2.66 -11.88
C GLU A 44 10.44 2.24 -10.68
N GLN A 45 11.13 1.89 -9.59
CA GLN A 45 10.46 1.50 -8.36
C GLN A 45 10.21 2.74 -7.51
N PRO A 46 8.95 3.01 -7.15
CA PRO A 46 8.66 4.11 -6.23
C PRO A 46 9.28 3.88 -4.86
N GLU A 47 9.63 4.97 -4.20
CA GLU A 47 10.18 4.96 -2.85
C GLU A 47 9.22 5.66 -1.89
N GLU A 48 9.33 5.31 -0.61
CA GLU A 48 8.54 5.94 0.46
C GLU A 48 7.05 5.98 0.16
N ILE A 49 6.55 4.92 -0.45
CA ILE A 49 5.15 4.87 -0.84
C ILE A 49 4.27 4.56 0.37
N LYS A 50 3.18 5.30 0.50
CA LYS A 50 2.23 5.17 1.60
C LYS A 50 0.82 5.06 1.04
N ALA A 51 -0.01 4.27 1.70
CA ALA A 51 -1.43 4.16 1.38
C ALA A 51 -2.23 4.44 2.64
N GLN A 52 -3.26 5.28 2.53
CA GLN A 52 -4.13 5.58 3.65
C GLN A 52 -5.57 5.69 3.17
N PRO A 53 -6.52 5.20 3.98
CA PRO A 53 -7.93 5.33 3.60
C PRO A 53 -8.35 6.80 3.67
N VAL A 54 -9.23 7.20 2.77
CA VAL A 54 -9.76 8.55 2.76
C VAL A 54 -10.88 8.62 3.81
N PRO A 55 -10.80 9.55 4.79
CA PRO A 55 -11.84 9.66 5.80
C PRO A 55 -13.21 9.90 5.19
N LYS A 56 -14.22 9.21 5.72
CA LYS A 56 -15.62 9.36 5.31
C LYS A 56 -15.90 8.94 3.87
N ARG A 57 -14.95 8.30 3.21
CA ARG A 57 -15.12 7.82 1.85
C ARG A 57 -14.78 6.34 1.79
N ALA A 58 -15.78 5.52 2.06
CA ALA A 58 -15.59 4.08 2.10
C ALA A 58 -15.05 3.59 0.76
N GLY A 59 -14.01 2.76 0.83
CA GLY A 59 -13.40 2.15 -0.35
C GLY A 59 -12.43 3.05 -1.10
N GLU A 60 -12.25 4.30 -0.69
CA GLU A 60 -11.28 5.19 -1.35
C GLU A 60 -9.97 5.22 -0.60
N TRP A 61 -8.89 5.23 -1.36
CA TRP A 61 -7.52 5.18 -0.84
C TRP A 61 -6.68 6.25 -1.50
N LEU A 62 -5.91 6.95 -0.69
CA LEU A 62 -4.92 7.90 -1.17
C LEU A 62 -3.55 7.26 -1.04
N ILE A 63 -2.82 7.19 -2.14
CA ILE A 63 -1.48 6.63 -2.19
C ILE A 63 -0.55 7.73 -2.64
N ASP A 64 0.52 7.97 -1.91
CA ASP A 64 1.53 8.94 -2.32
C ASP A 64 2.93 8.37 -2.11
N GLY A 65 3.89 8.97 -2.80
CA GLY A 65 5.26 8.53 -2.71
C GLY A 65 6.17 9.34 -3.60
N LYS A 66 7.39 8.84 -3.77
CA LYS A 66 8.40 9.44 -4.61
C LYS A 66 8.88 8.43 -5.63
N VAL A 67 9.29 8.93 -6.79
CA VAL A 67 9.93 8.12 -7.80
C VAL A 67 11.10 8.92 -8.36
N LYS A 68 12.14 8.21 -8.81
CA LYS A 68 13.32 8.82 -9.36
C LYS A 68 12.99 9.45 -10.71
N GLY A 69 13.17 10.74 -10.84
CA GLY A 69 12.97 11.45 -12.09
C GLY A 69 14.30 11.88 -12.71
N PRO A 70 14.25 12.40 -13.94
CA PRO A 70 15.48 12.83 -14.64
C PRO A 70 16.17 14.02 -13.98
N GLU A 71 15.41 14.86 -13.29
CA GLU A 71 15.96 16.05 -12.64
C GLU A 71 15.84 15.98 -11.13
N GLY A 72 15.64 14.80 -10.57
CA GLY A 72 15.50 14.60 -9.14
C GLY A 72 14.22 13.86 -8.82
N PRO A 73 13.93 13.70 -7.52
CA PRO A 73 12.74 12.94 -7.13
C PRO A 73 11.46 13.66 -7.54
N LEU A 74 10.51 12.87 -8.04
CA LEU A 74 9.18 13.33 -8.39
C LEU A 74 8.19 12.79 -7.37
N LEU A 75 7.33 13.65 -6.87
CA LEU A 75 6.26 13.25 -5.97
C LEU A 75 5.05 12.84 -6.79
N PHE A 76 4.40 11.77 -6.38
CA PHE A 76 3.18 11.31 -7.07
C PHE A 76 2.09 11.02 -6.05
N ALA A 77 0.86 11.04 -6.53
CA ALA A 77 -0.29 10.65 -5.72
C ALA A 77 -1.33 10.01 -6.61
N CYS A 78 -1.96 8.97 -6.08
CA CYS A 78 -3.11 8.31 -6.71
C CYS A 78 -4.28 8.35 -5.75
N LEU A 79 -5.45 8.71 -6.25
CA LEU A 79 -6.69 8.53 -5.53
C LEU A 79 -7.41 7.37 -6.19
N LEU A 80 -7.58 6.28 -5.45
CA LEU A 80 -8.14 5.04 -5.97
C LEU A 80 -9.43 4.69 -5.24
N ARG A 81 -10.34 4.04 -5.93
CA ARG A 81 -11.54 3.48 -5.32
C ARG A 81 -11.58 1.98 -5.54
N GLN A 82 -11.78 1.25 -4.46
CA GLN A 82 -11.91 -0.20 -4.49
C GLN A 82 -13.35 -0.58 -4.81
N GLY A 83 -13.53 -1.40 -5.83
CA GLY A 83 -14.82 -1.95 -6.20
C GLY A 83 -14.61 -3.35 -6.71
N LYS A 84 -15.33 -3.77 -7.74
CA LYS A 84 -15.06 -5.04 -8.41
C LYS A 84 -13.66 -5.06 -8.99
N ARG A 85 -13.19 -3.89 -9.36
CA ARG A 85 -11.80 -3.67 -9.75
C ARG A 85 -11.41 -2.30 -9.22
N TRP A 86 -10.12 -2.05 -9.15
CA TRP A 86 -9.62 -0.74 -8.72
C TRP A 86 -9.84 0.30 -9.80
N GLU A 87 -10.31 1.47 -9.38
CA GLU A 87 -10.58 2.57 -10.28
C GLU A 87 -9.72 3.76 -9.89
N LEU A 88 -9.02 4.34 -10.86
CA LEU A 88 -8.24 5.56 -10.64
C LEU A 88 -9.17 6.76 -10.73
N LEU A 89 -9.34 7.45 -9.61
CA LEU A 89 -10.17 8.65 -9.56
C LEU A 89 -9.38 9.91 -9.89
N ASN A 90 -8.12 9.95 -9.46
CA ASN A 90 -7.27 11.09 -9.74
C ASN A 90 -5.80 10.65 -9.65
N PHE A 91 -4.95 11.31 -10.40
CA PHE A 91 -3.53 11.01 -10.45
C PHE A 91 -2.74 12.29 -10.65
N SER A 92 -1.69 12.48 -9.85
CA SER A 92 -0.77 13.59 -10.01
C SER A 92 0.66 13.10 -9.96
N LEU A 93 1.52 13.77 -10.69
CA LEU A 93 2.94 13.42 -10.77
C LEU A 93 3.78 14.68 -10.83
#